data_4be302cf3f07a7224ea8de4d9b18abce
#
_entry.id   4be302cf3f07a7224ea8de4d9b18abce
#
_cell.length_a   1.000
_cell.length_b   1.000
_cell.length_c   1.000
_cell.angle_alpha   90.00
_cell.angle_beta   90.00
_cell.angle_gamma   90.00
#
_symmetry.space_group_name_H-M   'P 1'
#
loop_
_entity.id
_entity.type
_entity.pdbx_description
1 polymer ?
#
loop_
_entity_poly.entity_id
_entity_poly.type
_entity_poly.pdbx_seq_one_letter_code
_entity_poly.pdbx_strand_id
1 'polypeptide(L)'
;MCIRDRTTTIKMLAGLLKPDKGSIVIDGHDLSGEPAACKQATGYIPDRPWLYEKLTGMEFLQFIASLYAMDRDRFDASTSHFLKLFDLYEWRNQLIESYSHGMRQKLIMTSVLMQDQPLIIIDEPMVGLDPKSARLVKELFKQRAAGGTAIFMSTHSLEIAEELCHRIAIITDGRILTTGTMETLRAEAGKKDSNLEDIFLELTGAWELKEVITALKEEK
;
A
#
# COMPACT_ATOMS: atom_id res chain seq x y z
N MET A 1 -8.17 14.45 9.58
CA MET A 1 -7.05 13.72 8.90
C MET A 1 -7.11 14.02 7.41
N CYS A 2 -6.15 14.74 6.85
CA CYS A 2 -6.19 15.13 5.44
C CYS A 2 -5.66 13.98 4.58
N ILE A 3 -6.52 13.41 3.72
CA ILE A 3 -6.15 12.33 2.76
C ILE A 3 -5.00 12.81 1.84
N ARG A 4 -4.96 14.11 1.55
CA ARG A 4 -3.98 14.74 0.65
C ARG A 4 -2.52 14.57 1.13
N ASP A 5 -2.26 14.60 2.42
CA ASP A 5 -0.89 14.59 2.97
C ASP A 5 -0.21 13.22 2.81
N ARG A 6 -0.97 12.13 2.98
CA ARG A 6 -0.50 10.76 2.80
C ARG A 6 -0.16 10.47 1.34
N THR A 7 -1.09 10.75 0.44
CA THR A 7 -0.90 10.55 -1.00
C THR A 7 0.27 11.37 -1.56
N THR A 8 0.47 12.61 -1.07
CA THR A 8 1.62 13.44 -1.48
C THR A 8 2.94 12.80 -1.04
N THR A 9 3.03 12.31 0.21
CA THR A 9 4.22 11.61 0.72
C THR A 9 4.50 10.35 -0.09
N ILE A 10 3.47 9.51 -0.32
CA ILE A 10 3.56 8.31 -1.15
C ILE A 10 4.09 8.63 -2.55
N LYS A 11 3.56 9.67 -3.21
CA LYS A 11 4.00 10.08 -4.55
C LYS A 11 5.45 10.56 -4.58
N MET A 12 5.91 11.23 -3.52
CA MET A 12 7.32 11.61 -3.40
C MET A 12 8.20 10.37 -3.22
N LEU A 13 7.83 9.43 -2.36
CA LEU A 13 8.56 8.17 -2.16
C LEU A 13 8.59 7.32 -3.43
N ALA A 14 7.49 7.26 -4.18
CA ALA A 14 7.42 6.55 -5.46
C ALA A 14 8.13 7.29 -6.63
N GLY A 15 8.75 8.46 -6.38
CA GLY A 15 9.44 9.25 -7.40
C GLY A 15 8.51 9.86 -8.45
N LEU A 16 7.23 10.06 -8.12
CA LEU A 16 6.22 10.72 -8.97
C LEU A 16 6.14 12.24 -8.71
N LEU A 17 6.58 12.68 -7.53
CA LEU A 17 6.70 14.07 -7.15
C LEU A 17 8.11 14.32 -6.60
N LYS A 18 8.66 15.49 -6.91
CA LYS A 18 9.95 15.92 -6.34
C LYS A 18 9.69 16.64 -5.00
N PRO A 19 10.41 16.30 -3.91
CA PRO A 19 10.34 17.06 -2.68
C PRO A 19 11.00 18.43 -2.85
N ASP A 20 10.42 19.46 -2.25
CA ASP A 20 11.00 20.82 -2.26
C ASP A 20 12.27 20.90 -1.42
N LYS A 21 12.36 20.11 -0.34
CA LYS A 21 13.51 20.01 0.57
C LYS A 21 13.66 18.58 1.10
N GLY A 22 14.88 18.26 1.50
CA GLY A 22 15.22 16.93 2.01
C GLY A 22 15.66 15.98 0.91
N SER A 23 15.96 14.73 1.28
CA SER A 23 16.40 13.65 0.39
C SER A 23 15.61 12.38 0.67
N ILE A 24 15.50 11.54 -0.36
CA ILE A 24 14.89 10.21 -0.27
C ILE A 24 15.93 9.21 -0.75
N VAL A 25 16.25 8.25 0.08
CA VAL A 25 17.18 7.17 -0.23
C VAL A 25 16.43 5.85 -0.22
N ILE A 26 16.52 5.08 -1.28
CA ILE A 26 15.88 3.77 -1.46
C ILE A 26 16.97 2.77 -1.85
N ASP A 27 17.10 1.71 -1.05
CA ASP A 27 18.09 0.66 -1.26
C ASP A 27 19.53 1.20 -1.49
N GLY A 28 19.91 2.25 -0.74
CA GLY A 28 21.20 2.90 -0.82
C GLY A 28 21.35 3.96 -1.93
N HIS A 29 20.36 4.12 -2.82
CA HIS A 29 20.37 5.07 -3.92
C HIS A 29 19.61 6.36 -3.57
N ASP A 30 20.17 7.52 -3.91
CA ASP A 30 19.47 8.82 -3.78
C ASP A 30 18.49 9.01 -4.94
N LEU A 31 17.20 9.24 -4.61
CA LEU A 31 16.13 9.35 -5.62
C LEU A 31 16.35 10.52 -6.60
N SER A 32 17.02 11.59 -6.17
CA SER A 32 17.27 12.74 -7.03
C SER A 32 18.45 12.50 -7.99
N GLY A 33 19.46 11.74 -7.54
CA GLY A 33 20.64 11.43 -8.34
C GLY A 33 20.50 10.16 -9.19
N GLU A 34 19.84 9.14 -8.65
CA GLU A 34 19.73 7.81 -9.25
C GLU A 34 18.27 7.31 -9.34
N PRO A 35 17.36 8.08 -9.98
CA PRO A 35 15.93 7.75 -9.98
C PRO A 35 15.60 6.42 -10.65
N ALA A 36 16.40 5.98 -11.60
CA ALA A 36 16.20 4.69 -12.27
C ALA A 36 16.47 3.53 -11.32
N ALA A 37 17.58 3.58 -10.55
CA ALA A 37 17.92 2.56 -9.55
C ALA A 37 16.86 2.48 -8.45
N CYS A 38 16.42 3.62 -7.92
CA CYS A 38 15.34 3.67 -6.94
C CYS A 38 14.03 3.04 -7.46
N LYS A 39 13.64 3.34 -8.72
CA LYS A 39 12.44 2.77 -9.34
C LYS A 39 12.57 1.27 -9.59
N GLN A 40 13.74 0.78 -9.97
CA GLN A 40 13.99 -0.66 -10.12
C GLN A 40 13.86 -1.40 -8.78
N ALA A 41 14.27 -0.78 -7.67
CA ALA A 41 14.14 -1.33 -6.33
C ALA A 41 12.73 -1.19 -5.73
N THR A 42 11.79 -0.51 -6.42
CA THR A 42 10.49 -0.16 -5.85
C THR A 42 9.32 -0.72 -6.66
N GLY A 43 8.45 -1.48 -6.01
CA GLY A 43 7.11 -1.78 -6.49
C GLY A 43 6.13 -0.72 -5.98
N TYR A 44 5.27 -0.17 -6.86
CA TYR A 44 4.28 0.82 -6.46
C TYR A 44 2.86 0.36 -6.79
N ILE A 45 2.00 0.31 -5.78
CA ILE A 45 0.57 0.00 -5.90
C ILE A 45 -0.20 1.27 -5.53
N PRO A 46 -0.77 2.00 -6.51
CA PRO A 46 -1.54 3.21 -6.27
C PRO A 46 -2.97 2.92 -5.78
N ASP A 47 -3.60 3.89 -5.11
CA ASP A 47 -5.02 3.89 -4.76
C ASP A 47 -5.92 3.69 -6.00
N ARG A 48 -5.58 4.35 -7.10
CA ARG A 48 -6.29 4.20 -8.37
C ARG A 48 -5.35 3.64 -9.44
N PRO A 49 -5.65 2.43 -9.96
CA PRO A 49 -4.80 1.82 -10.97
C PRO A 49 -4.86 2.58 -12.30
N TRP A 50 -3.72 3.11 -12.72
CA TRP A 50 -3.53 3.66 -14.06
C TRP A 50 -3.03 2.54 -14.96
N LEU A 51 -3.87 2.08 -15.88
CA LEU A 51 -3.60 0.97 -16.77
C LEU A 51 -3.79 1.38 -18.23
N TYR A 52 -3.05 0.74 -19.11
CA TYR A 52 -3.22 0.90 -20.55
C TYR A 52 -4.44 0.08 -21.00
N GLU A 53 -5.62 0.71 -21.02
CA GLU A 53 -6.91 0.03 -21.22
C GLU A 53 -7.02 -0.72 -22.55
N LYS A 54 -6.24 -0.35 -23.57
CA LYS A 54 -6.18 -1.00 -24.89
C LYS A 54 -5.22 -2.18 -24.97
N LEU A 55 -4.54 -2.50 -23.88
CA LEU A 55 -3.79 -3.75 -23.74
C LEU A 55 -4.66 -4.82 -23.10
N THR A 56 -4.36 -6.08 -23.41
CA THR A 56 -4.84 -7.21 -22.61
C THR A 56 -4.10 -7.27 -21.27
N GLY A 57 -4.65 -7.99 -20.29
CA GLY A 57 -3.98 -8.18 -19.00
C GLY A 57 -2.59 -8.82 -19.18
N MET A 58 -2.45 -9.78 -20.08
CA MET A 58 -1.16 -10.45 -20.35
C MET A 58 -0.17 -9.50 -21.02
N GLU A 59 -0.57 -8.72 -22.03
CA GLU A 59 0.31 -7.74 -22.68
C GLU A 59 0.80 -6.67 -21.70
N PHE A 60 -0.08 -6.21 -20.79
CA PHE A 60 0.32 -5.29 -19.74
C PHE A 60 1.39 -5.90 -18.80
N LEU A 61 1.20 -7.15 -18.35
CA LEU A 61 2.18 -7.82 -17.49
C LEU A 61 3.50 -8.07 -18.22
N GLN A 62 3.49 -8.43 -19.49
CA GLN A 62 4.68 -8.56 -20.33
C GLN A 62 5.42 -7.23 -20.49
N PHE A 63 4.67 -6.14 -20.71
CA PHE A 63 5.25 -4.80 -20.78
C PHE A 63 5.97 -4.43 -19.46
N ILE A 64 5.31 -4.63 -18.32
CA ILE A 64 5.94 -4.37 -17.01
C ILE A 64 7.16 -5.26 -16.79
N ALA A 65 7.09 -6.55 -17.07
CA ALA A 65 8.22 -7.47 -16.95
C ALA A 65 9.44 -7.03 -17.78
N SER A 66 9.20 -6.52 -19.00
CA SER A 66 10.26 -6.01 -19.85
C SER A 66 10.93 -4.75 -19.31
N LEU A 67 10.19 -3.84 -18.67
CA LEU A 67 10.74 -2.65 -18.01
C LEU A 67 11.69 -2.99 -16.85
N TYR A 68 11.40 -4.10 -16.15
CA TYR A 68 12.20 -4.58 -15.03
C TYR A 68 13.21 -5.68 -15.44
N ALA A 69 13.43 -5.91 -16.75
CA ALA A 69 14.34 -6.91 -17.30
C ALA A 69 14.15 -8.32 -16.68
N MET A 70 12.90 -8.69 -16.40
CA MET A 70 12.55 -9.98 -15.83
C MET A 70 12.79 -11.09 -16.86
N ASP A 71 13.45 -12.18 -16.46
CA ASP A 71 13.64 -13.33 -17.35
C ASP A 71 12.31 -14.03 -17.64
N ARG A 72 12.28 -14.75 -18.78
CA ARG A 72 11.04 -15.34 -19.31
C ARG A 72 10.50 -16.45 -18.43
N ASP A 73 11.35 -17.34 -17.95
CA ASP A 73 10.90 -18.51 -17.17
C ASP A 73 10.30 -18.05 -15.85
N ARG A 74 10.93 -17.07 -15.21
CA ARG A 74 10.42 -16.42 -14.01
C ARG A 74 9.11 -15.68 -14.27
N PHE A 75 9.01 -14.94 -15.38
CA PHE A 75 7.78 -14.28 -15.80
C PHE A 75 6.63 -15.25 -15.93
N ASP A 76 6.82 -16.33 -16.70
CA ASP A 76 5.76 -17.32 -16.96
C ASP A 76 5.27 -17.99 -15.68
N ALA A 77 6.21 -18.38 -14.80
CA ALA A 77 5.90 -19.01 -13.51
C ALA A 77 5.14 -18.06 -12.56
N SER A 78 5.71 -16.86 -12.33
CA SER A 78 5.15 -15.90 -11.38
C SER A 78 3.80 -15.34 -11.85
N THR A 79 3.70 -14.99 -13.14
CA THR A 79 2.46 -14.46 -13.73
C THR A 79 1.34 -15.48 -13.67
N SER A 80 1.61 -16.74 -14.06
CA SER A 80 0.61 -17.81 -13.97
C SER A 80 0.14 -18.04 -12.53
N HIS A 81 1.06 -18.00 -11.57
CA HIS A 81 0.77 -18.15 -10.14
C HIS A 81 -0.18 -17.05 -9.65
N PHE A 82 0.21 -15.77 -9.81
CA PHE A 82 -0.57 -14.65 -9.28
C PHE A 82 -1.90 -14.44 -10.02
N LEU A 83 -1.97 -14.68 -11.34
CA LEU A 83 -3.22 -14.61 -12.07
C LEU A 83 -4.24 -15.65 -11.59
N LYS A 84 -3.80 -16.88 -11.29
CA LYS A 84 -4.66 -17.91 -10.70
C LYS A 84 -5.09 -17.54 -9.29
N LEU A 85 -4.16 -17.03 -8.48
CA LEU A 85 -4.40 -16.65 -7.09
C LEU A 85 -5.46 -15.53 -6.96
N PHE A 86 -5.47 -14.59 -7.91
CA PHE A 86 -6.41 -13.48 -7.97
C PHE A 86 -7.67 -13.74 -8.81
N ASP A 87 -7.87 -14.97 -9.29
CA ASP A 87 -8.99 -15.35 -10.19
C ASP A 87 -9.03 -14.54 -11.50
N LEU A 88 -7.84 -14.14 -12.03
CA LEU A 88 -7.70 -13.37 -13.27
C LEU A 88 -7.19 -14.21 -14.46
N TYR A 89 -6.84 -15.48 -14.25
CA TYR A 89 -6.18 -16.30 -15.27
C TYR A 89 -6.98 -16.41 -16.56
N GLU A 90 -8.30 -16.62 -16.48
CA GLU A 90 -9.19 -16.74 -17.64
C GLU A 90 -9.41 -15.39 -18.35
N TRP A 91 -9.20 -14.28 -17.65
CA TRP A 91 -9.36 -12.92 -18.15
C TRP A 91 -8.09 -12.35 -18.81
N ARG A 92 -6.96 -13.02 -18.67
CA ARG A 92 -5.64 -12.49 -19.04
C ARG A 92 -5.51 -12.00 -20.49
N ASN A 93 -6.29 -12.60 -21.42
CA ASN A 93 -6.29 -12.26 -22.85
C ASN A 93 -7.42 -11.28 -23.23
N GLN A 94 -8.20 -10.80 -22.27
CA GLN A 94 -9.22 -9.79 -22.49
C GLN A 94 -8.63 -8.40 -22.32
N LEU A 95 -9.19 -7.42 -23.02
CA LEU A 95 -8.76 -6.02 -22.87
C LEU A 95 -9.03 -5.49 -21.45
N ILE A 96 -8.10 -4.72 -20.90
CA ILE A 96 -8.21 -4.15 -19.56
C ILE A 96 -9.40 -3.20 -19.45
N GLU A 97 -9.86 -2.59 -20.54
CA GLU A 97 -11.07 -1.76 -20.52
C GLU A 97 -12.33 -2.53 -20.06
N SER A 98 -12.37 -3.86 -20.27
CA SER A 98 -13.46 -4.72 -19.81
C SER A 98 -13.36 -5.14 -18.34
N TYR A 99 -12.24 -4.85 -17.67
CA TYR A 99 -12.01 -5.25 -16.27
C TYR A 99 -12.81 -4.37 -15.30
N SER A 100 -13.40 -5.01 -14.30
CA SER A 100 -13.96 -4.27 -13.15
C SER A 100 -12.85 -3.55 -12.38
N HIS A 101 -13.23 -2.60 -11.50
CA HIS A 101 -12.27 -1.89 -10.65
C HIS A 101 -11.42 -2.87 -9.80
N GLY A 102 -12.04 -3.86 -9.18
CA GLY A 102 -11.33 -4.89 -8.39
C GLY A 102 -10.39 -5.75 -9.25
N MET A 103 -10.75 -6.09 -10.50
CA MET A 103 -9.86 -6.80 -11.41
C MET A 103 -8.66 -5.95 -11.81
N ARG A 104 -8.84 -4.66 -12.04
CA ARG A 104 -7.75 -3.71 -12.33
C ARG A 104 -6.80 -3.59 -11.14
N GLN A 105 -7.32 -3.53 -9.92
CA GLN A 105 -6.52 -3.51 -8.70
C GLN A 105 -5.70 -4.80 -8.53
N LYS A 106 -6.32 -5.96 -8.74
CA LYS A 106 -5.64 -7.27 -8.71
C LYS A 106 -4.56 -7.38 -9.80
N LEU A 107 -4.78 -6.80 -10.98
CA LEU A 107 -3.79 -6.81 -12.06
C LEU A 107 -2.56 -5.96 -11.72
N ILE A 108 -2.73 -4.76 -11.13
CA ILE A 108 -1.62 -3.95 -10.61
C ILE A 108 -0.87 -4.71 -9.50
N MET A 109 -1.58 -5.33 -8.56
CA MET A 109 -0.95 -6.15 -7.52
C MET A 109 -0.14 -7.30 -8.14
N THR A 110 -0.69 -7.98 -9.16
CA THR A 110 0.03 -9.02 -9.91
C THR A 110 1.31 -8.46 -10.51
N SER A 111 1.26 -7.29 -11.16
CA SER A 111 2.43 -6.68 -11.81
C SER A 111 3.55 -6.31 -10.85
N VAL A 112 3.23 -5.99 -9.60
CA VAL A 112 4.21 -5.71 -8.53
C VAL A 112 4.69 -7.00 -7.87
N LEU A 113 3.76 -7.88 -7.47
CA LEU A 113 4.10 -9.09 -6.72
C LEU A 113 4.84 -10.15 -7.53
N MET A 114 4.73 -10.16 -8.88
CA MET A 114 5.52 -11.06 -9.73
C MET A 114 7.01 -10.72 -9.74
N GLN A 115 7.38 -9.55 -9.26
CA GLN A 115 8.75 -9.07 -9.13
C GLN A 115 9.18 -9.19 -7.66
N ASP A 116 10.48 -9.29 -7.39
CA ASP A 116 11.01 -9.38 -6.01
C ASP A 116 11.74 -8.08 -5.64
N GLN A 117 11.03 -6.95 -5.72
CA GLN A 117 11.61 -5.69 -5.28
C GLN A 117 11.82 -5.67 -3.76
N PRO A 118 12.92 -5.05 -3.28
CA PRO A 118 13.20 -4.92 -1.86
C PRO A 118 12.23 -3.97 -1.14
N LEU A 119 11.55 -3.07 -1.89
CA LEU A 119 10.56 -2.14 -1.34
C LEU A 119 9.26 -2.22 -2.13
N ILE A 120 8.12 -2.29 -1.41
CA ILE A 120 6.79 -2.10 -1.98
C ILE A 120 6.13 -0.90 -1.30
N ILE A 121 5.74 0.09 -2.09
CA ILE A 121 5.00 1.26 -1.65
C ILE A 121 3.53 1.07 -2.06
N ILE A 122 2.61 1.26 -1.12
CA ILE A 122 1.19 0.97 -1.33
C ILE A 122 0.33 2.13 -0.83
N ASP A 123 -0.54 2.61 -1.68
CA ASP A 123 -1.56 3.60 -1.31
C ASP A 123 -2.94 2.92 -1.27
N GLU A 124 -3.54 2.81 -0.08
CA GLU A 124 -4.85 2.22 0.18
C GLU A 124 -5.05 0.79 -0.39
N PRO A 125 -4.34 -0.22 0.13
CA PRO A 125 -4.23 -1.55 -0.49
C PRO A 125 -5.54 -2.33 -0.61
N MET A 126 -6.56 -2.05 0.19
CA MET A 126 -7.79 -2.84 0.26
C MET A 126 -8.96 -2.23 -0.50
N VAL A 127 -8.79 -1.02 -1.06
CA VAL A 127 -9.85 -0.34 -1.79
C VAL A 127 -10.22 -1.12 -3.06
N GLY A 128 -11.51 -1.38 -3.23
CA GLY A 128 -12.06 -2.06 -4.40
C GLY A 128 -11.91 -3.59 -4.40
N LEU A 129 -11.36 -4.19 -3.35
CA LEU A 129 -11.27 -5.64 -3.21
C LEU A 129 -12.49 -6.23 -2.49
N ASP A 130 -12.90 -7.40 -2.92
CA ASP A 130 -13.84 -8.23 -2.18
C ASP A 130 -13.18 -8.81 -0.90
N PRO A 131 -13.95 -9.24 0.12
CA PRO A 131 -13.40 -9.73 1.38
C PRO A 131 -12.41 -10.90 1.24
N LYS A 132 -12.66 -11.83 0.29
CA LYS A 132 -11.76 -12.96 0.02
C LYS A 132 -10.41 -12.46 -0.50
N SER A 133 -10.44 -11.55 -1.47
CA SER A 133 -9.23 -10.96 -2.06
C SER A 133 -8.47 -10.09 -1.07
N ALA A 134 -9.18 -9.29 -0.25
CA ALA A 134 -8.54 -8.49 0.79
C ALA A 134 -7.79 -9.36 1.81
N ARG A 135 -8.39 -10.47 2.27
CA ARG A 135 -7.72 -11.42 3.17
C ARG A 135 -6.48 -12.04 2.52
N LEU A 136 -6.58 -12.44 1.26
CA LEU A 136 -5.46 -12.99 0.50
C LEU A 136 -4.30 -11.99 0.39
N VAL A 137 -4.60 -10.74 0.04
CA VAL A 137 -3.60 -9.67 -0.07
C VAL A 137 -2.90 -9.40 1.25
N LYS A 138 -3.63 -9.41 2.38
CA LYS A 138 -3.03 -9.28 3.71
C LYS A 138 -1.99 -10.38 3.97
N GLU A 139 -2.33 -11.64 3.69
CA GLU A 139 -1.40 -12.76 3.87
C GLU A 139 -0.18 -12.68 2.94
N LEU A 140 -0.37 -12.26 1.68
CA LEU A 140 0.74 -12.03 0.75
C LEU A 140 1.69 -10.94 1.25
N PHE A 141 1.18 -9.84 1.81
CA PHE A 141 2.04 -8.80 2.36
C PHE A 141 2.79 -9.27 3.61
N LYS A 142 2.14 -10.00 4.51
CA LYS A 142 2.82 -10.63 5.66
C LYS A 142 3.93 -11.58 5.21
N GLN A 143 3.66 -12.42 4.21
CA GLN A 143 4.66 -13.34 3.66
C GLN A 143 5.83 -12.60 3.01
N ARG A 144 5.58 -11.54 2.22
CA ARG A 144 6.62 -10.72 1.61
C ARG A 144 7.49 -10.01 2.66
N ALA A 145 6.86 -9.46 3.70
CA ALA A 145 7.57 -8.81 4.80
C ALA A 145 8.42 -9.81 5.58
N ALA A 146 7.92 -11.01 5.86
CA ALA A 146 8.68 -12.08 6.48
C ALA A 146 9.86 -12.56 5.62
N GLY A 147 9.74 -12.45 4.29
CA GLY A 147 10.81 -12.73 3.32
C GLY A 147 11.85 -11.59 3.17
N GLY A 148 11.73 -10.50 3.94
CA GLY A 148 12.68 -9.38 3.93
C GLY A 148 12.30 -8.19 3.05
N THR A 149 11.15 -8.23 2.34
CA THR A 149 10.66 -7.07 1.59
C THR A 149 10.17 -5.99 2.56
N ALA A 150 10.66 -4.77 2.42
CA ALA A 150 10.10 -3.62 3.13
C ALA A 150 8.76 -3.21 2.50
N ILE A 151 7.72 -3.05 3.31
CA ILE A 151 6.41 -2.58 2.83
C ILE A 151 6.08 -1.26 3.50
N PHE A 152 5.95 -0.22 2.68
CA PHE A 152 5.50 1.11 3.11
C PHE A 152 4.06 1.32 2.63
N MET A 153 3.13 1.40 3.58
CA MET A 153 1.70 1.46 3.27
C MET A 153 1.07 2.73 3.82
N SER A 154 0.23 3.40 3.02
CA SER A 154 -0.73 4.37 3.53
C SER A 154 -2.12 3.75 3.61
N THR A 155 -2.84 4.05 4.67
CA THR A 155 -4.25 3.67 4.79
C THR A 155 -5.01 4.61 5.72
N HIS A 156 -6.31 4.73 5.51
CA HIS A 156 -7.23 5.37 6.43
C HIS A 156 -7.91 4.36 7.37
N SER A 157 -7.76 3.06 7.10
CA SER A 157 -8.26 2.01 7.99
C SER A 157 -7.25 1.73 9.09
N LEU A 158 -7.56 2.20 10.29
CA LEU A 158 -6.74 2.00 11.47
C LEU A 158 -6.63 0.52 11.84
N GLU A 159 -7.70 -0.26 11.62
CA GLU A 159 -7.72 -1.71 11.81
C GLU A 159 -6.69 -2.42 10.93
N ILE A 160 -6.60 -2.05 9.63
CA ILE A 160 -5.62 -2.62 8.70
C ILE A 160 -4.19 -2.24 9.12
N ALA A 161 -3.98 -0.99 9.54
CA ALA A 161 -2.68 -0.55 10.03
C ALA A 161 -2.24 -1.33 11.28
N GLU A 162 -3.15 -1.53 12.25
CA GLU A 162 -2.88 -2.31 13.46
C GLU A 162 -2.59 -3.78 13.16
N GLU A 163 -3.30 -4.39 12.18
CA GLU A 163 -3.13 -5.80 11.83
C GLU A 163 -1.83 -6.07 11.05
N LEU A 164 -1.41 -5.17 10.16
CA LEU A 164 -0.34 -5.45 9.20
C LEU A 164 0.97 -4.75 9.51
N CYS A 165 0.97 -3.59 10.19
CA CYS A 165 2.15 -2.78 10.31
C CYS A 165 2.95 -3.10 11.57
N HIS A 166 4.24 -3.36 11.43
CA HIS A 166 5.17 -3.48 12.57
C HIS A 166 5.43 -2.11 13.23
N ARG A 167 5.43 -1.04 12.42
CA ARG A 167 5.58 0.34 12.87
C ARG A 167 4.55 1.23 12.17
N ILE A 168 4.01 2.18 12.89
CA ILE A 168 2.96 3.09 12.43
C ILE A 168 3.43 4.51 12.63
N ALA A 169 3.24 5.37 11.62
CA ALA A 169 3.41 6.80 11.72
C ALA A 169 2.05 7.49 11.61
N ILE A 170 1.69 8.32 12.59
CA ILE A 170 0.48 9.14 12.56
C ILE A 170 0.84 10.49 11.95
N ILE A 171 0.16 10.85 10.86
CA ILE A 171 0.36 12.13 10.16
C ILE A 171 -0.89 13.00 10.32
N THR A 172 -0.69 14.25 10.72
CA THR A 172 -1.74 15.26 10.82
C THR A 172 -1.19 16.59 10.29
N ASP A 173 -1.93 17.26 9.41
CA ASP A 173 -1.57 18.56 8.81
C ASP A 173 -0.16 18.56 8.18
N GLY A 174 0.18 17.48 7.47
CA GLY A 174 1.47 17.31 6.79
C GLY A 174 2.67 17.05 7.70
N ARG A 175 2.45 16.83 8.99
CA ARG A 175 3.50 16.56 9.99
C ARG A 175 3.34 15.18 10.59
N ILE A 176 4.46 14.51 10.82
CA ILE A 176 4.48 13.27 11.61
C ILE A 176 4.30 13.68 13.08
N LEU A 177 3.18 13.26 13.66
CA LEU A 177 2.87 13.48 15.06
C LEU A 177 3.66 12.53 15.95
N THR A 178 3.63 11.25 15.63
CA THR A 178 4.39 10.20 16.32
C THR A 178 4.68 9.02 15.39
N THR A 179 5.66 8.21 15.78
CA THR A 179 6.05 6.99 15.07
C THR A 179 6.48 5.91 16.06
N GLY A 180 5.90 4.72 15.98
CA GLY A 180 6.26 3.62 16.86
C GLY A 180 5.61 2.29 16.52
N THR A 181 5.89 1.29 17.34
CA THR A 181 5.10 0.04 17.37
C THR A 181 3.79 0.29 18.12
N MET A 182 2.83 -0.62 18.04
CA MET A 182 1.59 -0.52 18.82
C MET A 182 1.85 -0.36 20.33
N GLU A 183 2.86 -1.05 20.85
CA GLU A 183 3.26 -0.95 22.27
C GLU A 183 3.74 0.46 22.64
N THR A 184 4.59 1.05 21.77
CA THR A 184 5.10 2.41 21.96
C THR A 184 3.99 3.43 21.91
N LEU A 185 3.10 3.32 20.92
CA LEU A 185 1.96 4.24 20.75
C LEU A 185 0.96 4.13 21.91
N ARG A 186 0.70 2.92 22.42
CA ARG A 186 -0.11 2.71 23.65
C ARG A 186 0.51 3.37 24.88
N ALA A 187 1.83 3.28 25.01
CA ALA A 187 2.55 3.90 26.13
C ALA A 187 2.47 5.44 26.05
N GLU A 188 2.65 6.03 24.87
CA GLU A 188 2.53 7.49 24.66
C GLU A 188 1.11 7.99 24.91
N ALA A 189 0.10 7.26 24.52
CA ALA A 189 -1.30 7.60 24.78
C ALA A 189 -1.76 7.33 26.23
N GLY A 190 -0.89 6.72 27.07
CA GLY A 190 -1.23 6.38 28.46
C GLY A 190 -2.29 5.26 28.59
N LYS A 191 -2.51 4.45 27.56
CA LYS A 191 -3.61 3.46 27.47
C LYS A 191 -3.09 2.09 27.07
N LYS A 192 -2.91 1.18 28.03
CA LYS A 192 -2.28 -0.15 27.82
C LYS A 192 -3.06 -1.10 26.91
N ASP A 193 -4.40 -1.05 26.92
CA ASP A 193 -5.27 -2.02 26.21
C ASP A 193 -6.11 -1.36 25.09
N SER A 194 -5.72 -0.17 24.61
CA SER A 194 -6.42 0.54 23.55
C SER A 194 -6.06 0.03 22.16
N ASN A 195 -7.04 0.04 21.25
CA ASN A 195 -6.80 -0.15 19.82
C ASN A 195 -6.19 1.12 19.19
N LEU A 196 -5.76 1.03 17.95
CA LEU A 196 -5.15 2.16 17.23
C LEU A 196 -6.11 3.35 17.04
N GLU A 197 -7.42 3.09 16.96
CA GLU A 197 -8.43 4.14 16.83
C GLU A 197 -8.50 5.01 18.08
N ASP A 198 -8.52 4.41 19.27
CA ASP A 198 -8.51 5.12 20.54
C ASP A 198 -7.23 5.95 20.71
N ILE A 199 -6.08 5.39 20.33
CA ILE A 199 -4.78 6.07 20.35
C ILE A 199 -4.78 7.26 19.40
N PHE A 200 -5.28 7.05 18.17
CA PHE A 200 -5.36 8.08 17.15
C PHE A 200 -6.22 9.27 17.61
N LEU A 201 -7.41 9.01 18.18
CA LEU A 201 -8.30 10.05 18.70
C LEU A 201 -7.63 10.85 19.84
N GLU A 202 -6.93 10.15 20.73
CA GLU A 202 -6.19 10.80 21.84
C GLU A 202 -5.08 11.72 21.35
N LEU A 203 -4.21 11.19 20.48
CA LEU A 203 -3.02 11.92 20.01
C LEU A 203 -3.35 13.08 19.05
N THR A 204 -4.48 12.99 18.33
CA THR A 204 -4.92 14.04 17.40
C THR A 204 -5.83 15.10 18.05
N GLY A 205 -6.17 14.95 19.33
CA GLY A 205 -7.10 15.85 20.01
C GLY A 205 -8.56 15.72 19.57
N ALA A 206 -8.90 14.66 18.82
CA ALA A 206 -10.26 14.40 18.31
C ALA A 206 -11.15 13.67 19.34
N TRP A 207 -10.76 13.61 20.60
CA TRP A 207 -11.48 12.94 21.68
C TRP A 207 -12.84 13.59 21.99
N GLU A 208 -13.03 14.88 21.68
CA GLU A 208 -14.35 15.55 21.75
C GLU A 208 -15.43 14.81 20.98
N LEU A 209 -15.07 14.16 19.86
CA LEU A 209 -15.97 13.32 19.08
C LEU A 209 -16.45 12.10 19.88
N LYS A 210 -15.61 11.57 20.77
CA LYS A 210 -15.92 10.42 21.63
C LYS A 210 -16.95 10.77 22.70
N GLU A 211 -16.88 11.96 23.26
CA GLU A 211 -17.89 12.47 24.19
C GLU A 211 -19.25 12.64 23.52
N VAL A 212 -19.27 13.19 22.29
CA VAL A 212 -20.49 13.31 21.49
C VAL A 212 -21.09 11.93 21.18
N ILE A 213 -20.26 10.95 20.78
CA ILE A 213 -20.72 9.58 20.52
C ILE A 213 -21.25 8.90 21.78
N THR A 214 -20.64 9.15 22.94
CA THR A 214 -21.09 8.59 24.21
C THR A 214 -22.43 9.20 24.61
N ALA A 215 -22.58 10.52 24.49
CA ALA A 215 -23.85 11.21 24.75
C ALA A 215 -24.98 10.69 23.84
N LEU A 216 -24.72 10.45 22.56
CA LEU A 216 -25.69 9.88 21.62
C LEU A 216 -26.10 8.42 21.94
N LYS A 217 -25.29 7.67 22.70
CA LYS A 217 -25.61 6.31 23.15
C LYS A 217 -26.42 6.31 24.46
N GLU A 218 -26.30 7.35 25.27
CA GLU A 218 -27.00 7.49 26.53
C GLU A 218 -28.43 8.08 26.36
N GLU A 219 -28.74 8.65 25.18
CA GLU A 219 -30.11 9.14 24.84
C GLU A 219 -31.08 8.03 24.34
N LYS A 220 -30.71 6.75 24.46
CA LYS A 220 -31.58 5.59 24.16
C LYS A 220 -31.96 4.83 25.44
#